data_11b891d1943df7f5995435afb57de981
#
_entry.id   11b891d1943df7f5995435afb57de981
#
_cell.length_a   1.000
_cell.length_b   1.000
_cell.length_c   1.000
_cell.angle_alpha   90.00
_cell.angle_beta   90.00
_cell.angle_gamma   90.00
#
_symmetry.space_group_name_H-M   'P 1'
#
loop_
_entity.id
_entity.type
_entity.pdbx_description
1 polymer ?
#
loop_
_entity_poly.entity_id
_entity_poly.type
_entity_poly.pdbx_seq_one_letter_code
_entity_poly.pdbx_strand_id
1 'polypeptide(L)'
;MELEVRELLKTYKFPGDDVPVVRLSALGALNGEEKWEKQVDELMAAVDKYVPLPARDIDKPFLMPIEDIFSIQGRGTVVTGRIERGKVKVGEEVEIVGFRDTRKTVVTGVEMFKKQLDEGLAGDNAGLLLRGIPKEDV
;
A
#
# COMPACT_ATOMS: atom_id res chain seq x y z
N MET A 1 15.29 -19.94 -19.83
CA MET A 1 14.71 -18.81 -19.06
C MET A 1 13.35 -19.13 -18.42
N GLU A 2 12.25 -19.43 -19.15
CA GLU A 2 10.94 -19.75 -18.51
C GLU A 2 11.04 -20.96 -17.56
N LEU A 3 11.66 -22.06 -18.01
CA LEU A 3 11.85 -23.24 -17.18
C LEU A 3 12.67 -22.92 -15.90
N GLU A 4 13.72 -22.14 -16.02
CA GLU A 4 14.54 -21.74 -14.88
C GLU A 4 13.74 -20.89 -13.88
N VAL A 5 12.87 -19.99 -14.36
CA VAL A 5 11.99 -19.20 -13.50
C VAL A 5 10.98 -20.11 -12.78
N ARG A 6 10.40 -21.07 -13.46
CA ARG A 6 9.49 -22.04 -12.86
C ARG A 6 10.16 -22.91 -11.79
N GLU A 7 11.37 -23.36 -12.05
CA GLU A 7 12.18 -24.10 -11.07
C GLU A 7 12.54 -23.24 -9.85
N LEU A 8 12.88 -21.96 -10.07
CA LEU A 8 13.13 -21.01 -8.99
C LEU A 8 11.90 -20.81 -8.12
N LEU A 9 10.73 -20.61 -8.74
CA LEU A 9 9.47 -20.48 -8.02
C LEU A 9 9.17 -21.70 -7.14
N LYS A 10 9.39 -22.92 -7.67
CA LYS A 10 9.24 -24.18 -6.92
C LYS A 10 10.20 -24.25 -5.73
N THR A 11 11.44 -23.81 -5.91
CA THR A 11 12.46 -23.76 -4.83
C THR A 11 11.97 -22.89 -3.67
N TYR A 12 11.28 -21.80 -3.96
CA TYR A 12 10.68 -20.93 -2.96
C TYR A 12 9.24 -21.32 -2.57
N LYS A 13 8.78 -22.52 -2.95
CA LYS A 13 7.45 -23.08 -2.63
C LYS A 13 6.28 -22.30 -3.22
N PHE A 14 6.48 -21.63 -4.33
CA PHE A 14 5.40 -21.08 -5.16
C PHE A 14 4.94 -22.10 -6.20
N PRO A 15 3.69 -22.03 -6.70
CA PRO A 15 3.14 -22.96 -7.69
C PRO A 15 3.71 -22.68 -9.09
N GLY A 16 5.01 -22.95 -9.29
CA GLY A 16 5.75 -22.60 -10.50
C GLY A 16 5.18 -23.17 -11.81
N ASP A 17 4.44 -24.28 -11.76
CA ASP A 17 3.82 -24.87 -12.95
C ASP A 17 2.52 -24.15 -13.34
N ASP A 18 1.78 -23.62 -12.36
CA ASP A 18 0.45 -23.05 -12.55
C ASP A 18 0.46 -21.54 -12.80
N VAL A 19 1.60 -20.87 -12.50
CA VAL A 19 1.74 -19.42 -12.70
C VAL A 19 1.67 -19.08 -14.20
N PRO A 20 0.73 -18.20 -14.63
CA PRO A 20 0.67 -17.76 -16.01
C PRO A 20 1.95 -16.99 -16.39
N VAL A 21 2.44 -17.24 -17.59
CA VAL A 21 3.62 -16.57 -18.14
C VAL A 21 3.21 -15.84 -19.42
N VAL A 22 3.33 -14.52 -19.40
CA VAL A 22 3.08 -13.67 -20.57
C VAL A 22 4.40 -13.17 -21.12
N ARG A 23 4.63 -13.39 -22.44
CA ARG A 23 5.85 -12.95 -23.12
C ARG A 23 5.57 -11.68 -23.89
N LEU A 24 6.22 -10.60 -23.53
CA LEU A 24 6.00 -9.28 -24.14
C LEU A 24 7.30 -8.49 -24.31
N SER A 25 7.23 -7.44 -25.15
CA SER A 25 8.23 -6.40 -25.25
C SER A 25 7.62 -5.07 -24.82
N ALA A 26 8.03 -4.57 -23.66
CA ALA A 26 7.55 -3.27 -23.17
C ALA A 26 7.95 -2.13 -24.11
N LEU A 27 9.17 -2.18 -24.67
CA LEU A 27 9.62 -1.18 -25.66
C LEU A 27 8.79 -1.24 -26.95
N GLY A 28 8.48 -2.45 -27.45
CA GLY A 28 7.63 -2.60 -28.63
C GLY A 28 6.22 -2.05 -28.40
N ALA A 29 5.62 -2.31 -27.23
CA ALA A 29 4.33 -1.74 -26.86
C ALA A 29 4.39 -0.19 -26.76
N LEU A 30 5.44 0.34 -26.13
CA LEU A 30 5.64 1.80 -26.02
C LEU A 30 5.79 2.47 -27.41
N ASN A 31 6.36 1.77 -28.39
CA ASN A 31 6.48 2.24 -29.77
C ASN A 31 5.19 2.06 -30.60
N GLY A 32 4.11 1.56 -30.02
CA GLY A 32 2.81 1.38 -30.73
C GLY A 32 2.76 0.13 -31.61
N GLU A 33 3.59 -0.88 -31.36
CA GLU A 33 3.51 -2.14 -32.08
C GLU A 33 2.31 -2.96 -31.54
N GLU A 34 1.23 -3.05 -32.32
CA GLU A 34 -0.05 -3.68 -31.95
C GLU A 34 0.10 -5.09 -31.33
N LYS A 35 1.05 -5.88 -31.84
CA LYS A 35 1.35 -7.19 -31.28
C LYS A 35 1.70 -7.12 -29.80
N TRP A 36 2.52 -6.16 -29.43
CA TRP A 36 3.03 -6.04 -28.07
C TRP A 36 2.05 -5.31 -27.14
N GLU A 37 1.23 -4.39 -27.69
CA GLU A 37 0.12 -3.80 -26.95
C GLU A 37 -0.88 -4.87 -26.50
N LYS A 38 -1.27 -5.78 -27.40
CA LYS A 38 -2.13 -6.94 -27.06
C LYS A 38 -1.53 -7.85 -25.98
N GLN A 39 -0.20 -8.01 -25.97
CA GLN A 39 0.44 -8.80 -24.93
C GLN A 39 0.48 -8.08 -23.57
N VAL A 40 0.50 -6.76 -23.55
CA VAL A 40 0.32 -5.98 -22.31
C VAL A 40 -1.09 -6.16 -21.77
N ASP A 41 -2.11 -6.10 -22.63
CA ASP A 41 -3.50 -6.35 -22.23
C ASP A 41 -3.68 -7.78 -21.69
N GLU A 42 -3.04 -8.77 -22.31
CA GLU A 42 -3.03 -10.15 -21.83
C GLU A 42 -2.37 -10.27 -20.44
N LEU A 43 -1.27 -9.56 -20.20
CA LEU A 43 -0.61 -9.48 -18.89
C LEU A 43 -1.56 -8.91 -17.83
N MET A 44 -2.24 -7.80 -18.13
CA MET A 44 -3.18 -7.19 -17.19
C MET A 44 -4.36 -8.12 -16.89
N ALA A 45 -4.91 -8.77 -17.91
CA ALA A 45 -5.97 -9.78 -17.73
C ALA A 45 -5.49 -10.98 -16.88
N ALA A 46 -4.25 -11.42 -17.06
CA ALA A 46 -3.67 -12.48 -16.25
C ALA A 46 -3.49 -12.05 -14.78
N VAL A 47 -3.07 -10.81 -14.52
CA VAL A 47 -2.97 -10.25 -13.17
C VAL A 47 -4.35 -10.24 -12.51
N ASP A 48 -5.36 -9.69 -13.17
CA ASP A 48 -6.73 -9.62 -12.64
C ASP A 48 -7.32 -11.00 -12.31
N LYS A 49 -6.99 -11.99 -13.11
CA LYS A 49 -7.50 -13.35 -12.94
C LYS A 49 -6.74 -14.17 -11.90
N TYR A 50 -5.41 -14.01 -11.86
CA TYR A 50 -4.54 -14.89 -11.08
C TYR A 50 -4.22 -14.36 -9.69
N VAL A 51 -4.08 -13.04 -9.53
CA VAL A 51 -3.73 -12.43 -8.23
C VAL A 51 -4.98 -12.29 -7.37
N PRO A 52 -5.10 -13.03 -6.26
CA PRO A 52 -6.26 -12.92 -5.39
C PRO A 52 -6.23 -11.58 -4.64
N LEU A 53 -7.40 -11.04 -4.37
CA LEU A 53 -7.52 -9.90 -3.46
C LEU A 53 -7.07 -10.34 -2.06
N PRO A 54 -6.13 -9.62 -1.43
CA PRO A 54 -5.67 -9.96 -0.10
C PRO A 54 -6.79 -9.82 0.93
N ALA A 55 -6.86 -10.74 1.88
CA ALA A 55 -7.71 -10.58 3.04
C ALA A 55 -7.17 -9.40 3.88
N ARG A 56 -8.02 -8.40 4.12
CA ARG A 56 -7.66 -7.23 4.92
C ARG A 56 -8.26 -7.35 6.30
N ASP A 57 -7.46 -7.22 7.33
CA ASP A 57 -7.85 -7.29 8.75
C ASP A 57 -8.53 -6.00 9.23
N ILE A 58 -9.62 -5.60 8.61
CA ILE A 58 -10.30 -4.32 8.85
C ILE A 58 -11.10 -4.26 10.17
N ASP A 59 -11.45 -5.42 10.74
CA ASP A 59 -12.24 -5.52 11.97
C ASP A 59 -11.39 -5.56 13.25
N LYS A 60 -10.06 -5.56 13.09
CA LYS A 60 -9.12 -5.49 14.22
C LYS A 60 -8.89 -4.04 14.65
N PRO A 61 -8.39 -3.81 15.89
CA PRO A 61 -7.94 -2.49 16.32
C PRO A 61 -6.92 -1.90 15.32
N PHE A 62 -7.07 -0.61 15.04
CA PHE A 62 -6.16 0.11 14.13
C PHE A 62 -4.71 0.00 14.59
N LEU A 63 -3.83 -0.25 13.63
CA LEU A 63 -2.38 -0.22 13.80
C LEU A 63 -1.71 0.24 12.50
N MET A 64 -0.89 1.25 12.60
CA MET A 64 -0.03 1.75 11.52
C MET A 64 1.36 2.04 12.07
N PRO A 65 2.39 1.27 11.70
CA PRO A 65 3.77 1.65 11.96
C PRO A 65 4.10 2.96 11.24
N ILE A 66 4.73 3.89 11.96
CA ILE A 66 5.12 5.18 11.37
C ILE A 66 6.45 4.96 10.63
N GLU A 67 6.45 5.25 9.34
CA GLU A 67 7.61 5.12 8.44
C GLU A 67 8.29 6.46 8.23
N ASP A 68 7.51 7.54 8.11
CA ASP A 68 8.05 8.89 7.95
C ASP A 68 7.14 9.95 8.61
N ILE A 69 7.73 11.11 8.92
CA ILE A 69 7.07 12.19 9.64
C ILE A 69 7.37 13.52 8.94
N PHE A 70 6.33 14.25 8.58
CA PHE A 70 6.39 15.54 7.92
C PHE A 70 5.69 16.62 8.75
N SER A 71 6.21 17.84 8.71
CA SER A 71 5.49 19.02 9.20
C SER A 71 4.96 19.82 8.01
N ILE A 72 3.67 20.08 7.97
CA ILE A 72 3.06 20.95 6.96
C ILE A 72 2.69 22.27 7.63
N GLN A 73 3.29 23.36 7.15
CA GLN A 73 3.04 24.69 7.69
C GLN A 73 1.53 25.03 7.63
N GLY A 74 0.95 25.39 8.76
CA GLY A 74 -0.47 25.73 8.89
C GLY A 74 -1.44 24.55 8.95
N ARG A 75 -0.95 23.29 8.79
CA ARG A 75 -1.78 22.09 8.87
C ARG A 75 -1.43 21.17 10.04
N GLY A 76 -0.17 21.07 10.42
CA GLY A 76 0.30 20.23 11.52
C GLY A 76 1.24 19.12 11.07
N THR A 77 1.36 18.10 11.89
CA THR A 77 2.23 16.95 11.66
C THR A 77 1.49 15.87 10.87
N VAL A 78 2.13 15.37 9.83
CA VAL A 78 1.66 14.22 9.04
C VAL A 78 2.59 13.06 9.31
N VAL A 79 2.01 11.92 9.66
CA VAL A 79 2.72 10.64 9.76
C VAL A 79 2.30 9.77 8.59
N THR A 80 3.25 9.09 7.98
CA THR A 80 2.98 8.16 6.89
C THR A 80 3.37 6.74 7.28
N GLY A 81 2.68 5.79 6.71
CA GLY A 81 2.95 4.38 6.91
C GLY A 81 1.89 3.50 6.24
N ARG A 82 2.14 2.22 6.28
CA ARG A 82 1.16 1.23 5.86
C ARG A 82 0.26 0.87 7.03
N ILE A 83 -1.03 0.94 6.82
CA ILE A 83 -2.00 0.44 7.81
C ILE A 83 -1.93 -1.09 7.82
N GLU A 84 -1.43 -1.66 8.91
CA GLU A 84 -1.26 -3.11 9.05
C GLU A 84 -2.58 -3.82 9.35
N ARG A 85 -3.44 -3.20 10.14
CA ARG A 85 -4.75 -3.75 10.53
C ARG A 85 -5.71 -2.65 10.96
N GLY A 86 -6.98 -2.98 10.96
CA GLY A 86 -8.05 -2.08 11.36
C GLY A 86 -8.36 -1.02 10.30
N LYS A 87 -8.98 0.02 10.74
CA LYS A 87 -9.33 1.21 9.97
C LYS A 87 -9.21 2.45 10.84
N VAL A 88 -9.01 3.59 10.22
CA VAL A 88 -8.99 4.89 10.89
C VAL A 88 -9.81 5.89 10.07
N LYS A 89 -10.63 6.69 10.75
CA LYS A 89 -11.45 7.73 10.13
C LYS A 89 -10.97 9.11 10.52
N VAL A 90 -11.27 10.08 9.67
CA VAL A 90 -11.12 11.48 10.02
C VAL A 90 -12.01 11.80 11.23
N GLY A 91 -11.42 12.43 12.26
CA GLY A 91 -12.07 12.74 13.53
C GLY A 91 -11.85 11.70 14.63
N GLU A 92 -11.32 10.54 14.35
CA GLU A 92 -11.02 9.52 15.37
C GLU A 92 -9.78 9.87 16.20
N GLU A 93 -9.82 9.50 17.49
CA GLU A 93 -8.68 9.55 18.40
C GLU A 93 -7.78 8.34 18.17
N VAL A 94 -6.49 8.58 18.10
CA VAL A 94 -5.44 7.55 18.02
C VAL A 94 -4.38 7.76 19.08
N GLU A 95 -3.68 6.69 19.44
CA GLU A 95 -2.56 6.71 20.36
C GLU A 95 -1.25 6.55 19.58
N ILE A 96 -0.29 7.44 19.86
CA ILE A 96 1.09 7.31 19.41
C ILE A 96 1.84 6.54 20.48
N VAL A 97 2.30 5.36 20.14
CA VAL A 97 3.02 4.46 21.04
C VAL A 97 4.45 4.26 20.51
N GLY A 98 5.44 4.43 21.36
CA GLY A 98 6.84 4.30 20.97
C GLY A 98 7.77 4.27 22.20
N PHE A 99 8.97 4.80 22.03
CA PHE A 99 9.97 4.86 23.11
C PHE A 99 9.69 5.94 24.16
N ARG A 100 8.75 6.84 23.88
CA ARG A 100 8.31 7.92 24.77
C ARG A 100 6.94 7.57 25.38
N ASP A 101 6.49 8.41 26.29
CA ASP A 101 5.15 8.30 26.87
C ASP A 101 4.09 8.32 25.78
N THR A 102 3.13 7.42 25.88
CA THR A 102 1.99 7.33 24.94
C THR A 102 1.24 8.67 24.90
N ARG A 103 0.99 9.15 23.71
CA ARG A 103 0.24 10.40 23.50
C ARG A 103 -1.03 10.12 22.69
N LYS A 104 -2.11 10.78 23.06
CA LYS A 104 -3.38 10.77 22.33
C LYS A 104 -3.47 11.98 21.42
N THR A 105 -4.00 11.76 20.23
CA THR A 105 -4.26 12.82 19.26
C THR A 105 -5.46 12.45 18.38
N VAL A 106 -5.95 13.42 17.62
CA VAL A 106 -7.06 13.22 16.69
C VAL A 106 -6.55 13.28 15.26
N VAL A 107 -6.95 12.32 14.46
CA VAL A 107 -6.71 12.32 13.01
C VAL A 107 -7.61 13.35 12.36
N THR A 108 -7.02 14.41 11.80
CA THR A 108 -7.76 15.50 11.15
C THR A 108 -7.82 15.37 9.63
N GLY A 109 -7.09 14.41 9.06
CA GLY A 109 -7.12 14.08 7.65
C GLY A 109 -6.45 12.76 7.36
N VAL A 110 -6.95 12.07 6.36
CA VAL A 110 -6.36 10.86 5.78
C VAL A 110 -6.08 11.15 4.32
N GLU A 111 -4.87 10.88 3.85
CA GLU A 111 -4.47 11.15 2.47
C GLU A 111 -3.76 9.93 1.88
N MET A 112 -4.10 9.58 0.64
CA MET A 112 -3.43 8.56 -0.15
C MET A 112 -3.34 9.02 -1.61
N PHE A 113 -2.14 8.92 -2.21
CA PHE A 113 -1.88 9.38 -3.60
C PHE A 113 -2.33 10.83 -3.88
N LYS A 114 -2.10 11.74 -2.93
CA LYS A 114 -2.52 13.16 -2.99
C LYS A 114 -4.03 13.37 -3.06
N LYS A 115 -4.82 12.37 -2.67
CA LYS A 115 -6.28 12.47 -2.52
C LYS A 115 -6.65 12.36 -1.06
N GLN A 116 -7.55 13.24 -0.62
CA GLN A 116 -8.14 13.15 0.71
C GLN A 116 -9.20 12.04 0.73
N LEU A 117 -9.19 11.27 1.80
CA LEU A 117 -10.10 10.16 2.05
C LEU A 117 -10.83 10.40 3.38
N ASP A 118 -12.02 9.85 3.51
CA ASP A 118 -12.77 9.87 4.78
C ASP A 118 -12.22 8.84 5.77
N GLU A 119 -11.66 7.74 5.26
CA GLU A 119 -11.08 6.67 6.06
C GLU A 119 -9.90 6.00 5.35
N GLY A 120 -8.99 5.41 6.14
CA GLY A 120 -7.91 4.52 5.69
C GLY A 120 -8.15 3.11 6.22
N LEU A 121 -7.86 2.10 5.41
CA LEU A 121 -8.11 0.68 5.71
C LEU A 121 -6.81 -0.11 5.75
N ALA A 122 -6.84 -1.23 6.46
CA ALA A 122 -5.74 -2.21 6.46
C ALA A 122 -5.24 -2.49 5.03
N GLY A 123 -3.93 -2.42 4.82
CA GLY A 123 -3.28 -2.57 3.53
C GLY A 123 -3.03 -1.26 2.76
N ASP A 124 -3.62 -0.15 3.18
CA ASP A 124 -3.41 1.15 2.53
C ASP A 124 -2.11 1.80 3.02
N ASN A 125 -1.33 2.39 2.13
CA ASN A 125 -0.27 3.34 2.47
C ASN A 125 -0.89 4.73 2.56
N ALA A 126 -0.97 5.25 3.78
CA ALA A 126 -1.68 6.50 4.04
C ALA A 126 -0.81 7.51 4.79
N GLY A 127 -1.11 8.78 4.57
CA GLY A 127 -0.67 9.88 5.41
C GLY A 127 -1.79 10.30 6.36
N LEU A 128 -1.52 10.35 7.65
CA LEU A 128 -2.47 10.80 8.66
C LEU A 128 -2.04 12.16 9.20
N LEU A 129 -2.92 13.12 9.08
CA LEU A 129 -2.73 14.45 9.65
C LEU A 129 -3.15 14.45 11.12
N LEU A 130 -2.23 14.77 12.02
CA LEU A 130 -2.41 14.71 13.46
C LEU A 130 -2.60 16.12 14.06
N ARG A 131 -3.54 16.23 14.98
CA ARG A 131 -3.86 17.51 15.66
C ARG A 131 -2.91 17.76 16.81
N GLY A 132 -2.25 18.95 16.81
CA GLY A 132 -1.56 19.48 17.99
C GLY A 132 -0.36 18.68 18.49
N ILE A 133 0.17 17.78 17.68
CA ILE A 133 1.41 17.03 17.98
C ILE A 133 2.54 17.61 17.14
N PRO A 134 3.60 18.16 17.75
CA PRO A 134 4.80 18.56 17.03
C PRO A 134 5.58 17.33 16.54
N LYS A 135 6.34 17.51 15.46
CA LYS A 135 7.12 16.41 14.83
C LYS A 135 8.06 15.71 15.81
N GLU A 136 8.62 16.48 16.75
CA GLU A 136 9.58 16.02 17.75
C GLU A 136 8.96 15.07 18.79
N ASP A 137 7.64 15.05 18.87
CA ASP A 137 6.87 14.30 19.87
C ASP A 137 6.26 13.00 19.31
N VAL A 138 6.55 12.71 18.03
CA VAL A 138 6.13 11.50 17.33
C VAL A 138 7.25 10.47 17.31
#